data_0a76e0d211f89abc71804fc3db228382
#
_entry.id   0a76e0d211f89abc71804fc3db228382
#
_cell.length_a   1.000
_cell.length_b   1.000
_cell.length_c   1.000
_cell.angle_alpha   90.00
_cell.angle_beta   90.00
_cell.angle_gamma   90.00
#
_symmetry.space_group_name_H-M   'P 1'
#
loop_
_entity.id
_entity.type
_entity.pdbx_description
1 polymer ?
#
loop_
_entity_poly.entity_id
_entity_poly.type
_entity_poly.pdbx_seq_one_letter_code
_entity_poly.pdbx_strand_id
1 'polypeptide(L)'
;SSAASDVYKRQELNESFGRTEPDEEIQDLLKFSVGKNLGLHFLSGAITFDANVDAIGAEEASKIVWLDSLLMNVDRTGRNTNMLIWHKELWLIDHGASLYFHHSWDNWEEQSLKPFVQIKDHVLLKNASMVEKIDQEYRSVFTEAVFRGILAVVPDEWLEDAERELSAADAREVYVSFLKRRVANSSIFVKQIEDARKDRI
;
A
#
# COMPACT_ATOMS: atom_id res chain seq x y z
N SER A 1 -14.94 -4.82 -5.93
CA SER A 1 -15.95 -4.43 -6.94
C SER A 1 -15.27 -4.40 -8.31
N SER A 2 -16.01 -4.72 -9.40
CA SER A 2 -15.46 -4.78 -10.76
C SER A 2 -14.94 -3.43 -11.27
N ALA A 3 -15.35 -2.33 -10.70
CA ALA A 3 -14.94 -0.97 -11.10
C ALA A 3 -13.45 -0.67 -10.83
N ALA A 4 -12.86 -1.26 -9.79
CA ALA A 4 -11.44 -1.04 -9.49
C ALA A 4 -10.49 -1.69 -10.51
N SER A 5 -10.90 -2.78 -11.16
CA SER A 5 -10.07 -3.47 -12.15
C SER A 5 -9.92 -2.70 -13.47
N ASP A 6 -10.85 -1.80 -13.77
CA ASP A 6 -10.82 -1.03 -15.01
C ASP A 6 -9.96 0.24 -14.90
N VAL A 7 -9.58 0.63 -13.69
CA VAL A 7 -8.80 1.85 -13.39
C VAL A 7 -7.30 1.59 -13.50
N TYR A 8 -6.84 0.38 -13.18
CA TYR A 8 -5.42 0.00 -13.29
C TYR A 8 -5.17 -0.83 -14.53
N LYS A 9 -4.25 -0.38 -15.38
CA LYS A 9 -3.86 -1.08 -16.61
C LYS A 9 -2.36 -1.28 -16.65
N ARG A 10 -1.92 -2.46 -17.10
CA ARG A 10 -0.53 -2.64 -17.50
C ARG A 10 -0.28 -1.87 -18.79
N GLN A 11 0.75 -1.04 -18.80
CA GLN A 11 1.18 -0.30 -19.98
C GLN A 11 2.63 -0.63 -20.26
N GLU A 12 2.95 -0.84 -21.52
CA GLU A 12 4.32 -0.98 -21.98
C GLU A 12 4.77 0.35 -22.60
N LEU A 13 5.75 0.98 -21.98
CA LEU A 13 6.34 2.21 -22.48
C LEU A 13 7.58 1.86 -23.28
N ASN A 14 7.74 2.54 -24.42
CA ASN A 14 8.92 2.43 -25.26
C ASN A 14 9.65 3.78 -25.36
N GLU A 15 10.88 3.77 -25.85
CA GLU A 15 11.73 4.96 -25.95
C GLU A 15 11.13 6.14 -26.75
N SER A 16 10.09 5.90 -27.55
CA SER A 16 9.47 6.96 -28.36
C SER A 16 8.58 7.90 -27.56
N PHE A 17 8.08 7.48 -26.39
CA PHE A 17 7.19 8.31 -25.57
C PHE A 17 7.86 9.59 -25.07
N GLY A 18 9.15 9.54 -24.72
CA GLY A 18 9.89 10.73 -24.29
C GLY A 18 10.12 11.79 -25.37
N ARG A 19 9.98 11.45 -26.67
CA ARG A 19 10.29 12.36 -27.77
C ARG A 19 9.21 13.42 -28.02
N THR A 20 8.00 13.19 -27.56
CA THR A 20 6.86 14.07 -27.76
C THR A 20 6.53 14.92 -26.53
N GLU A 21 7.20 14.65 -25.42
CA GLU A 21 7.01 15.37 -24.16
C GLU A 21 7.85 16.65 -24.16
N PRO A 22 7.27 17.84 -23.93
CA PRO A 22 8.00 19.09 -23.91
C PRO A 22 8.78 19.35 -22.62
N ASP A 23 8.41 18.70 -21.50
CA ASP A 23 9.03 18.88 -20.20
C ASP A 23 10.23 17.92 -20.03
N GLU A 24 11.43 18.48 -19.76
CA GLU A 24 12.65 17.69 -19.64
C GLU A 24 12.63 16.73 -18.43
N GLU A 25 12.02 17.12 -17.31
CA GLU A 25 11.92 16.24 -16.13
C GLU A 25 11.02 15.03 -16.43
N ILE A 26 9.91 15.27 -17.15
CA ILE A 26 9.01 14.19 -17.56
C ILE A 26 9.67 13.31 -18.64
N GLN A 27 10.46 13.90 -19.57
CA GLN A 27 11.24 13.13 -20.53
C GLN A 27 12.20 12.15 -19.84
N ASP A 28 12.89 12.59 -18.80
CA ASP A 28 13.83 11.76 -18.06
C ASP A 28 13.11 10.65 -17.29
N LEU A 29 11.98 10.96 -16.64
CA LEU A 29 11.13 9.95 -16.02
C LEU A 29 10.67 8.88 -17.03
N LEU A 30 10.24 9.29 -18.22
CA LEU A 30 9.81 8.36 -19.28
C LEU A 30 10.97 7.49 -19.80
N LYS A 31 12.19 8.01 -19.89
CA LYS A 31 13.38 7.23 -20.26
C LYS A 31 13.68 6.11 -19.24
N PHE A 32 13.52 6.42 -17.93
CA PHE A 32 13.73 5.44 -16.87
C PHE A 32 12.53 4.49 -16.68
N SER A 33 11.39 4.80 -17.29
CA SER A 33 10.16 4.01 -17.19
C SER A 33 9.91 3.11 -18.39
N VAL A 34 10.91 2.85 -19.23
CA VAL A 34 10.78 1.93 -20.37
C VAL A 34 10.46 0.53 -19.86
N GLY A 35 9.53 -0.18 -20.54
CA GLY A 35 9.08 -1.50 -20.17
C GLY A 35 7.68 -1.53 -19.57
N LYS A 36 7.41 -2.51 -18.72
CA LYS A 36 6.08 -2.72 -18.12
C LYS A 36 5.84 -1.76 -16.97
N ASN A 37 4.76 -1.01 -17.05
CA ASN A 37 4.34 -0.05 -16.05
C ASN A 37 2.91 -0.32 -15.60
N LEU A 38 2.59 0.10 -14.36
CA LEU A 38 1.22 0.16 -13.89
C LEU A 38 0.63 1.52 -14.24
N GLY A 39 -0.30 1.56 -15.18
CA GLY A 39 -1.04 2.76 -15.53
C GLY A 39 -2.30 2.91 -14.69
N LEU A 40 -2.50 4.10 -14.13
CA LEU A 40 -3.74 4.49 -13.46
C LEU A 40 -4.55 5.39 -14.39
N HIS A 41 -5.83 5.06 -14.59
CA HIS A 41 -6.74 5.98 -15.31
C HIS A 41 -6.87 7.28 -14.54
N PHE A 42 -6.76 8.42 -15.25
CA PHE A 42 -6.94 9.72 -14.63
C PHE A 42 -8.36 9.88 -14.09
N LEU A 43 -8.48 10.07 -12.78
CA LEU A 43 -9.75 10.22 -12.07
C LEU A 43 -10.26 11.66 -12.20
N SER A 44 -10.84 11.98 -13.35
CA SER A 44 -11.31 13.34 -13.63
C SER A 44 -12.35 13.80 -12.62
N GLY A 45 -12.13 14.97 -12.00
CA GLY A 45 -13.00 15.52 -10.97
C GLY A 45 -12.83 14.88 -9.57
N ALA A 46 -11.84 14.04 -9.37
CA ALA A 46 -11.48 13.60 -8.03
C ALA A 46 -10.94 14.77 -7.21
N ILE A 47 -11.28 14.77 -5.92
CA ILE A 47 -10.80 15.77 -4.95
C ILE A 47 -10.00 15.07 -3.86
N THR A 48 -9.00 15.74 -3.32
CA THR A 48 -8.22 15.22 -2.19
C THR A 48 -9.11 15.12 -0.95
N PHE A 49 -9.04 13.98 -0.26
CA PHE A 49 -9.72 13.79 1.03
C PHE A 49 -9.12 14.72 2.09
N ASP A 50 -9.99 15.45 2.80
CA ASP A 50 -9.61 16.28 3.94
C ASP A 50 -10.30 15.75 5.22
N ALA A 51 -9.50 15.24 6.16
CA ALA A 51 -10.01 14.68 7.41
C ALA A 51 -10.77 15.67 8.31
N ASN A 52 -10.70 16.97 8.04
CA ASN A 52 -11.44 17.99 8.78
C ASN A 52 -12.83 18.25 8.18
N VAL A 53 -13.05 17.88 6.93
CA VAL A 53 -14.27 18.18 6.16
C VAL A 53 -15.02 16.90 5.82
N ASP A 54 -14.28 15.88 5.38
CA ASP A 54 -14.85 14.63 4.89
C ASP A 54 -15.09 13.64 6.03
N ALA A 55 -16.30 13.11 6.10
CA ALA A 55 -16.66 12.12 7.09
C ALA A 55 -16.30 10.71 6.63
N ILE A 56 -15.66 9.94 7.49
CA ILE A 56 -15.41 8.51 7.29
C ILE A 56 -15.97 7.70 8.46
N GLY A 57 -16.61 6.58 8.15
CA GLY A 57 -17.16 5.66 9.16
C GLY A 57 -16.05 4.92 9.93
N ALA A 58 -16.32 4.59 11.19
CA ALA A 58 -15.37 3.90 12.05
C ALA A 58 -14.90 2.55 11.48
N GLU A 59 -15.79 1.82 10.83
CA GLU A 59 -15.45 0.53 10.21
C GLU A 59 -14.49 0.71 9.03
N GLU A 60 -14.79 1.63 8.12
CA GLU A 60 -13.95 1.91 6.96
C GLU A 60 -12.58 2.46 7.37
N ALA A 61 -12.54 3.43 8.29
CA ALA A 61 -11.30 3.93 8.86
C ALA A 61 -10.47 2.81 9.50
N SER A 62 -11.11 1.89 10.23
CA SER A 62 -10.42 0.76 10.87
C SER A 62 -9.85 -0.22 9.85
N LYS A 63 -10.56 -0.48 8.74
CA LYS A 63 -10.07 -1.31 7.63
C LYS A 63 -8.82 -0.72 7.00
N ILE A 64 -8.81 0.58 6.75
CA ILE A 64 -7.67 1.29 6.15
C ILE A 64 -6.48 1.29 7.11
N VAL A 65 -6.68 1.68 8.36
CA VAL A 65 -5.62 1.71 9.39
C VAL A 65 -5.02 0.33 9.61
N TRP A 66 -5.83 -0.72 9.62
CA TRP A 66 -5.35 -2.09 9.73
C TRP A 66 -4.52 -2.51 8.51
N LEU A 67 -5.00 -2.20 7.29
CA LEU A 67 -4.29 -2.50 6.05
C LEU A 67 -2.93 -1.76 5.98
N ASP A 68 -2.91 -0.46 6.26
CA ASP A 68 -1.69 0.32 6.26
C ASP A 68 -0.70 -0.16 7.35
N SER A 69 -1.21 -0.67 8.48
CA SER A 69 -0.35 -1.30 9.50
C SER A 69 0.19 -2.66 9.06
N LEU A 70 -0.59 -3.47 8.33
CA LEU A 70 -0.11 -4.70 7.71
C LEU A 70 1.04 -4.43 6.75
N LEU A 71 0.87 -3.43 5.88
CA LEU A 71 1.83 -3.03 4.86
C LEU A 71 2.94 -2.12 5.39
N MET A 72 2.85 -1.64 6.62
CA MET A 72 3.75 -0.64 7.22
C MET A 72 3.84 0.64 6.38
N ASN A 73 2.71 1.13 5.86
CA ASN A 73 2.63 2.35 5.06
C ASN A 73 2.82 3.60 5.95
N VAL A 74 3.92 4.31 5.78
CA VAL A 74 4.29 5.46 6.63
C VAL A 74 3.74 6.79 6.13
N ASP A 75 3.19 6.86 4.93
CA ASP A 75 2.92 8.13 4.25
C ASP A 75 1.44 8.57 4.26
N ARG A 76 0.52 7.78 4.84
CA ARG A 76 -0.89 8.18 4.97
C ARG A 76 -1.10 9.02 6.23
N THR A 77 -0.64 10.26 6.19
CA THR A 77 -0.61 11.18 7.33
C THR A 77 -1.59 12.35 7.16
N GLY A 78 -1.74 13.18 8.19
CA GLY A 78 -2.56 14.39 8.11
C GLY A 78 -2.02 15.46 7.15
N ARG A 79 -0.74 15.38 6.76
CA ARG A 79 -0.12 16.29 5.78
C ARG A 79 -0.22 15.77 4.35
N ASN A 80 -0.21 14.46 4.21
CA ASN A 80 -0.32 13.75 2.95
C ASN A 80 -1.31 12.60 3.15
N THR A 81 -2.57 12.82 2.79
CA THR A 81 -3.61 11.84 3.08
C THR A 81 -3.53 10.63 2.15
N ASN A 82 -2.96 10.79 0.97
CA ASN A 82 -2.91 9.76 -0.08
C ASN A 82 -4.28 9.10 -0.30
N MET A 83 -5.32 9.93 -0.28
CA MET A 83 -6.71 9.53 -0.50
C MET A 83 -7.43 10.56 -1.37
N LEU A 84 -8.29 10.07 -2.23
CA LEU A 84 -9.16 10.88 -3.09
C LEU A 84 -10.62 10.50 -2.85
N ILE A 85 -11.50 11.46 -3.05
CA ILE A 85 -12.94 11.23 -3.22
C ILE A 85 -13.28 11.36 -4.70
N TRP A 86 -13.79 10.30 -5.27
CA TRP A 86 -14.23 10.25 -6.66
C TRP A 86 -15.56 9.52 -6.77
N HIS A 87 -16.55 10.17 -7.40
CA HIS A 87 -17.93 9.66 -7.47
C HIS A 87 -18.53 9.27 -6.11
N LYS A 88 -18.19 10.01 -5.05
CA LYS A 88 -18.60 9.76 -3.64
C LYS A 88 -17.99 8.50 -3.03
N GLU A 89 -17.02 7.87 -3.67
CA GLU A 89 -16.25 6.76 -3.15
C GLU A 89 -14.87 7.24 -2.71
N LEU A 90 -14.36 6.63 -1.63
CA LEU A 90 -12.99 6.88 -1.15
C LEU A 90 -12.02 6.00 -1.91
N TRP A 91 -10.98 6.61 -2.44
CA TRP A 91 -9.91 5.96 -3.19
C TRP A 91 -8.60 6.10 -2.44
N LEU A 92 -7.97 4.98 -2.12
CA LEU A 92 -6.62 4.96 -1.57
C LEU A 92 -5.64 4.99 -2.73
N ILE A 93 -4.69 5.93 -2.68
CA ILE A 93 -3.66 6.10 -3.71
C ILE A 93 -2.28 6.12 -3.07
N ASP A 94 -1.26 6.05 -3.90
CA ASP A 94 0.16 6.16 -3.53
C ASP A 94 0.57 5.30 -2.33
N HIS A 95 0.74 4.01 -2.57
CA HIS A 95 1.21 3.04 -1.57
C HIS A 95 2.74 2.83 -1.63
N GLY A 96 3.47 3.69 -2.33
CA GLY A 96 4.91 3.56 -2.53
C GLY A 96 5.73 3.57 -1.24
N ALA A 97 5.20 4.18 -0.18
CA ALA A 97 5.84 4.23 1.14
C ALA A 97 5.47 3.02 2.04
N SER A 98 5.28 1.84 1.43
CA SER A 98 4.92 0.59 2.11
C SER A 98 6.05 -0.44 2.01
N LEU A 99 6.06 -1.45 2.90
CA LEU A 99 6.93 -2.62 2.81
C LEU A 99 8.44 -2.27 2.69
N TYR A 100 8.90 -1.31 3.46
CA TYR A 100 10.27 -0.78 3.37
C TYR A 100 11.38 -1.82 3.47
N PHE A 101 11.12 -3.02 3.95
CA PHE A 101 12.09 -4.10 4.01
C PHE A 101 12.68 -4.43 2.63
N HIS A 102 11.94 -4.19 1.55
CA HIS A 102 12.38 -4.49 0.19
C HIS A 102 13.52 -3.58 -0.32
N HIS A 103 13.81 -2.49 0.36
CA HIS A 103 14.97 -1.67 0.02
C HIS A 103 16.30 -2.32 0.44
N SER A 104 16.30 -3.18 1.44
CA SER A 104 17.49 -3.89 1.90
C SER A 104 17.39 -5.40 1.79
N TRP A 105 16.18 -5.97 1.86
CA TRP A 105 15.87 -7.41 1.98
C TRP A 105 16.46 -8.08 3.23
N ASP A 106 17.29 -7.35 3.98
CA ASP A 106 17.94 -7.85 5.17
C ASP A 106 16.97 -7.93 6.36
N ASN A 107 17.07 -8.98 7.13
CA ASN A 107 16.31 -9.17 8.37
C ASN A 107 14.78 -9.00 8.20
N TRP A 108 14.24 -9.33 7.02
CA TRP A 108 12.81 -9.18 6.75
C TRP A 108 11.94 -9.99 7.74
N GLU A 109 12.46 -11.15 8.22
CA GLU A 109 11.77 -11.95 9.23
C GLU A 109 11.58 -11.18 10.54
N GLU A 110 12.64 -10.51 11.00
CA GLU A 110 12.58 -9.69 12.22
C GLU A 110 11.68 -8.47 11.98
N GLN A 111 11.82 -7.83 10.83
CA GLN A 111 11.00 -6.66 10.45
C GLN A 111 9.50 -7.01 10.40
N SER A 112 9.14 -8.24 9.97
CA SER A 112 7.75 -8.70 9.93
C SER A 112 7.08 -8.74 11.32
N LEU A 113 7.87 -8.81 12.38
CA LEU A 113 7.40 -8.84 13.78
C LEU A 113 7.55 -7.50 14.50
N LYS A 114 8.08 -6.47 13.83
CA LYS A 114 8.21 -5.14 14.46
C LYS A 114 6.85 -4.45 14.60
N PRO A 115 6.65 -3.75 15.72
CA PRO A 115 5.52 -2.83 15.83
C PRO A 115 5.64 -1.72 14.80
N PHE A 116 4.50 -1.17 14.39
CA PHE A 116 4.45 -0.07 13.42
C PHE A 116 4.23 1.25 14.15
N VAL A 117 5.29 1.83 14.71
CA VAL A 117 5.21 3.03 15.58
C VAL A 117 4.71 4.27 14.84
N GLN A 118 4.91 4.36 13.52
CA GLN A 118 4.46 5.47 12.68
C GLN A 118 2.93 5.55 12.57
N ILE A 119 2.21 4.51 12.98
CA ILE A 119 0.75 4.51 12.99
C ILE A 119 0.15 5.66 13.82
N LYS A 120 0.88 6.17 14.80
CA LYS A 120 0.48 7.35 15.57
C LYS A 120 0.21 8.57 14.69
N ASP A 121 0.86 8.69 13.52
CA ASP A 121 0.73 9.83 12.62
C ASP A 121 -0.32 9.61 11.53
N HIS A 122 -0.96 8.43 11.50
CA HIS A 122 -1.96 8.08 10.50
C HIS A 122 -3.19 8.99 10.58
N VAL A 123 -3.62 9.52 9.42
CA VAL A 123 -4.70 10.51 9.31
C VAL A 123 -6.04 10.01 9.87
N LEU A 124 -6.35 8.73 9.72
CA LEU A 124 -7.62 8.14 10.16
C LEU A 124 -7.57 7.50 11.55
N LEU A 125 -6.45 7.61 12.27
CA LEU A 125 -6.27 6.91 13.54
C LEU A 125 -7.39 7.19 14.56
N LYS A 126 -7.83 8.44 14.67
CA LYS A 126 -8.92 8.83 15.59
C LYS A 126 -10.23 8.13 15.28
N ASN A 127 -10.53 7.91 14.01
CA ASN A 127 -11.76 7.31 13.53
C ASN A 127 -11.75 5.76 13.61
N ALA A 128 -10.58 5.14 13.71
CA ALA A 128 -10.39 3.68 13.63
C ALA A 128 -10.72 2.97 14.95
N SER A 129 -11.97 3.06 15.42
CA SER A 129 -12.38 2.52 16.73
C SER A 129 -12.81 1.05 16.71
N MET A 130 -12.77 0.39 15.55
CA MET A 130 -13.24 -0.99 15.38
C MET A 130 -12.08 -1.93 14.95
N VAL A 131 -10.83 -1.57 15.20
CA VAL A 131 -9.65 -2.30 14.68
C VAL A 131 -9.59 -3.74 15.18
N GLU A 132 -9.95 -4.01 16.44
CA GLU A 132 -9.99 -5.38 16.97
C GLU A 132 -11.03 -6.26 16.25
N LYS A 133 -12.20 -5.71 15.93
CA LYS A 133 -13.22 -6.41 15.15
C LYS A 133 -12.72 -6.69 13.74
N ILE A 134 -12.12 -5.70 13.09
CA ILE A 134 -11.54 -5.83 11.74
C ILE A 134 -10.42 -6.86 11.73
N ASP A 135 -9.57 -6.90 12.75
CA ASP A 135 -8.51 -7.91 12.86
C ASP A 135 -9.06 -9.34 12.84
N GLN A 136 -10.12 -9.60 13.61
CA GLN A 136 -10.77 -10.91 13.64
C GLN A 136 -11.31 -11.32 12.26
N GLU A 137 -11.92 -10.39 11.55
CA GLU A 137 -12.44 -10.61 10.19
C GLU A 137 -11.30 -10.81 9.19
N TYR A 138 -10.29 -9.92 9.19
CA TYR A 138 -9.24 -9.86 8.18
C TYR A 138 -8.22 -11.00 8.29
N ARG A 139 -8.00 -11.55 9.46
CA ARG A 139 -7.21 -12.79 9.63
C ARG A 139 -7.76 -13.97 8.81
N SER A 140 -9.05 -14.03 8.60
CA SER A 140 -9.68 -15.07 7.78
C SER A 140 -9.65 -14.76 6.28
N VAL A 141 -9.54 -13.47 5.93
CA VAL A 141 -9.52 -12.99 4.53
C VAL A 141 -8.10 -13.01 3.97
N PHE A 142 -7.12 -12.47 4.71
CA PHE A 142 -5.73 -12.34 4.26
C PHE A 142 -4.95 -13.64 4.49
N THR A 143 -5.31 -14.67 3.71
CA THR A 143 -4.66 -15.99 3.73
C THR A 143 -3.43 -16.03 2.82
N GLU A 144 -2.59 -17.06 2.99
CA GLU A 144 -1.47 -17.31 2.08
C GLU A 144 -1.91 -17.41 0.61
N ALA A 145 -3.04 -18.06 0.35
CA ALA A 145 -3.57 -18.18 -1.01
C ALA A 145 -3.91 -16.82 -1.63
N VAL A 146 -4.45 -15.89 -0.83
CA VAL A 146 -4.73 -14.52 -1.28
C VAL A 146 -3.43 -13.79 -1.61
N PHE A 147 -2.41 -13.86 -0.75
CA PHE A 147 -1.12 -13.22 -1.01
C PHE A 147 -0.42 -13.80 -2.25
N ARG A 148 -0.43 -15.12 -2.42
CA ARG A 148 0.11 -15.78 -3.63
C ARG A 148 -0.63 -15.34 -4.88
N GLY A 149 -1.96 -15.24 -4.83
CA GLY A 149 -2.77 -14.74 -5.93
C GLY A 149 -2.46 -13.30 -6.32
N ILE A 150 -2.25 -12.42 -5.34
CA ILE A 150 -1.87 -11.02 -5.58
C ILE A 150 -0.46 -10.95 -6.20
N LEU A 151 0.50 -11.66 -5.64
CA LEU A 151 1.89 -11.61 -6.13
C LEU A 151 2.08 -12.31 -7.48
N ALA A 152 1.21 -13.24 -7.84
CA ALA A 152 1.26 -13.90 -9.15
C ALA A 152 0.95 -12.94 -10.31
N VAL A 153 0.29 -11.81 -10.07
CA VAL A 153 0.01 -10.81 -11.11
C VAL A 153 1.11 -9.75 -11.24
N VAL A 154 2.08 -9.73 -10.33
CA VAL A 154 3.24 -8.81 -10.41
C VAL A 154 4.22 -9.35 -11.44
N PRO A 155 4.66 -8.56 -12.43
CA PRO A 155 5.65 -8.98 -13.42
C PRO A 155 6.97 -9.40 -12.79
N ASP A 156 7.64 -10.40 -13.38
CA ASP A 156 8.94 -10.87 -12.88
C ASP A 156 9.97 -9.75 -12.87
N GLU A 157 9.98 -8.94 -13.91
CA GLU A 157 10.92 -7.81 -14.09
C GLU A 157 10.84 -6.76 -12.96
N TRP A 158 9.73 -6.72 -12.21
CA TRP A 158 9.58 -5.82 -11.06
C TRP A 158 10.10 -6.42 -9.74
N LEU A 159 10.35 -7.72 -9.73
CA LEU A 159 10.74 -8.46 -8.54
C LEU A 159 12.19 -8.93 -8.58
N GLU A 160 12.80 -8.97 -9.77
CA GLU A 160 14.19 -9.35 -9.94
C GLU A 160 15.12 -8.24 -9.47
N ASP A 161 16.14 -8.62 -8.72
CA ASP A 161 17.22 -7.74 -8.28
C ASP A 161 18.54 -8.38 -8.66
N ALA A 162 19.10 -7.96 -9.79
CA ALA A 162 20.33 -8.51 -10.32
C ALA A 162 21.56 -8.22 -9.42
N GLU A 163 21.55 -7.13 -8.66
CA GLU A 163 22.64 -6.76 -7.76
C GLU A 163 22.69 -7.70 -6.54
N ARG A 164 21.54 -8.24 -6.14
CA ARG A 164 21.39 -9.15 -5.00
C ARG A 164 21.22 -10.60 -5.39
N GLU A 165 21.29 -10.92 -6.68
CA GLU A 165 21.04 -12.27 -7.22
C GLU A 165 19.68 -12.84 -6.75
N LEU A 166 18.67 -11.96 -6.55
CA LEU A 166 17.34 -12.32 -6.09
C LEU A 166 16.44 -12.61 -7.31
N SER A 167 15.97 -13.86 -7.40
CA SER A 167 15.00 -14.23 -8.44
C SER A 167 13.60 -13.71 -8.11
N ALA A 168 12.78 -13.50 -9.14
CA ALA A 168 11.36 -13.12 -8.95
C ALA A 168 10.59 -14.14 -8.10
N ALA A 169 10.93 -15.43 -8.21
CA ALA A 169 10.31 -16.49 -7.42
C ALA A 169 10.66 -16.35 -5.93
N ASP A 170 11.95 -16.14 -5.61
CA ASP A 170 12.41 -15.95 -4.23
C ASP A 170 11.83 -14.68 -3.63
N ALA A 171 11.82 -13.59 -4.39
CA ALA A 171 11.19 -12.33 -3.96
C ALA A 171 9.71 -12.54 -3.59
N ARG A 172 8.94 -13.25 -4.41
CA ARG A 172 7.53 -13.58 -4.10
C ARG A 172 7.41 -14.36 -2.79
N GLU A 173 8.26 -15.35 -2.56
CA GLU A 173 8.24 -16.14 -1.32
C GLU A 173 8.53 -15.28 -0.10
N VAL A 174 9.45 -14.33 -0.19
CA VAL A 174 9.73 -13.38 0.90
C VAL A 174 8.51 -12.51 1.18
N TYR A 175 7.88 -11.91 0.15
CA TYR A 175 6.66 -11.12 0.35
C TYR A 175 5.52 -11.93 0.96
N VAL A 176 5.25 -13.14 0.46
CA VAL A 176 4.23 -14.04 1.02
C VAL A 176 4.53 -14.34 2.48
N SER A 177 5.77 -14.71 2.79
CA SER A 177 6.20 -15.05 4.13
C SER A 177 6.11 -13.87 5.08
N PHE A 178 6.54 -12.69 4.65
CA PHE A 178 6.43 -11.44 5.41
C PHE A 178 4.98 -11.14 5.79
N LEU A 179 4.09 -11.10 4.80
CA LEU A 179 2.68 -10.78 5.01
C LEU A 179 1.96 -11.81 5.87
N LYS A 180 2.24 -13.11 5.65
CA LYS A 180 1.72 -14.19 6.51
C LYS A 180 2.13 -14.01 7.98
N ARG A 181 3.41 -13.74 8.22
CA ARG A 181 3.93 -13.54 9.58
C ARG A 181 3.29 -12.33 10.23
N ARG A 182 3.08 -11.24 9.50
CA ARG A 182 2.39 -10.05 10.01
C ARG A 182 0.93 -10.35 10.36
N VAL A 183 0.18 -11.03 9.49
CA VAL A 183 -1.21 -11.43 9.80
C VAL A 183 -1.26 -12.36 11.02
N ALA A 184 -0.40 -13.38 11.07
CA ALA A 184 -0.36 -14.31 12.19
C ALA A 184 -0.04 -13.63 13.54
N ASN A 185 0.70 -12.51 13.51
CA ASN A 185 1.11 -11.73 14.66
C ASN A 185 0.46 -10.33 14.67
N SER A 186 -0.70 -10.16 14.06
CA SER A 186 -1.39 -8.86 13.92
C SER A 186 -1.68 -8.19 15.26
N SER A 187 -1.80 -8.95 16.34
CA SER A 187 -1.94 -8.41 17.70
C SER A 187 -0.85 -7.40 18.08
N ILE A 188 0.35 -7.49 17.47
CA ILE A 188 1.46 -6.54 17.73
C ILE A 188 1.06 -5.13 17.25
N PHE A 189 0.61 -4.99 16.02
CA PHE A 189 0.23 -3.67 15.49
C PHE A 189 -1.18 -3.26 15.90
N VAL A 190 -2.11 -4.20 16.11
CA VAL A 190 -3.46 -3.89 16.64
C VAL A 190 -3.36 -3.24 18.01
N LYS A 191 -2.58 -3.84 18.93
CA LYS A 191 -2.33 -3.23 20.24
C LYS A 191 -1.73 -1.82 20.10
N GLN A 192 -0.79 -1.64 19.19
CA GLN A 192 -0.16 -0.34 18.97
C GLN A 192 -1.14 0.71 18.43
N ILE A 193 -2.04 0.33 17.51
CA ILE A 193 -3.12 1.20 17.03
C ILE A 193 -3.99 1.65 18.21
N GLU A 194 -4.43 0.71 19.04
CA GLU A 194 -5.28 1.01 20.19
C GLU A 194 -4.60 1.93 21.22
N ASP A 195 -3.32 1.67 21.52
CA ASP A 195 -2.55 2.50 22.44
C ASP A 195 -2.36 3.92 21.87
N ALA A 196 -1.92 4.05 20.62
CA ALA A 196 -1.75 5.34 19.96
C ALA A 196 -3.07 6.12 19.80
N ARG A 197 -4.18 5.43 19.68
CA ARG A 197 -5.51 6.04 19.61
C ARG A 197 -5.94 6.61 20.95
N LYS A 198 -5.69 5.89 22.05
CA LYS A 198 -5.98 6.36 23.41
C LYS A 198 -5.21 7.63 23.77
N ASP A 199 -3.97 7.74 23.30
CA ASP A 199 -3.12 8.92 23.55
C ASP A 199 -3.60 10.19 22.80
N ARG A 200 -4.51 10.05 21.83
CA ARG A 200 -5.05 11.16 21.03
C ARG A 200 -6.50 11.56 21.39
N ILE A 201 -7.13 10.85 22.29
CA ILE A 201 -8.47 11.14 22.83
C ILE A 201 -8.33 11.89 24.15
#